data_d3df2de5d924d3c5fc6fd27176bf0788
#
_entry.id   d3df2de5d924d3c5fc6fd27176bf0788
#
_cell.length_a   1.000
_cell.length_b   1.000
_cell.length_c   1.000
_cell.angle_alpha   90.00
_cell.angle_beta   90.00
_cell.angle_gamma   90.00
#
_symmetry.space_group_name_H-M   'P 1'
#
loop_
_entity.id
_entity.type
_entity.pdbx_description
1 polymer ?
#
loop_
_entity_poly.entity_id
_entity_poly.type
_entity_poly.pdbx_seq_one_letter_code
_entity_poly.pdbx_strand_id
1 'polypeptide(L)'
;MAIQYSELQGAFGRQAHYRPQRFRARELLSPLANPELRIAGKHYPLLDVSTNGAAISAPIDVDSLQVGGSVEADFLVHGRSLQKVRGRVARIESTPRGARVGIGLVGSYFDLDQARRIDSRAALEHQLSSGPHSTSSAVPRALLDAVSEAVHVVQYYKRALQAHEEDARRAGEQAVCELAAQAYEKLAPAYAALRERASDAALEVLADKRALAAAKHYTETMLTPLLLSAPMIRRAYEKPLGYPGDYQVMLHYYDDAFEGDTAFAKAFHKLFIRHPLSAGVCTRKDFVVGKLTSDLHALRARGDLSPFQITSLGCGPAKEVPGFVEALPEWQGVVHFRLIDQEPRTLQVAFDAAQRALSASSGASFVECLNLSFGQLLKQPALLKAGGPQNFIFSTGLFDYLPLPTARQLIAALYDCLKPGGTMIIGNA
;
A
#
# COMPACT_ATOMS: atom_id res chain seq x y z
N MET A 1 -18.77 23.21 -28.27
CA MET A 1 -18.38 21.86 -28.70
C MET A 1 -19.12 20.88 -27.80
N ALA A 2 -20.00 20.05 -28.36
CA ALA A 2 -20.64 18.98 -27.61
C ALA A 2 -19.57 17.96 -27.28
N ILE A 3 -19.38 17.66 -25.98
CA ILE A 3 -18.52 16.57 -25.53
C ILE A 3 -19.19 15.28 -26.02
N GLN A 4 -18.61 14.67 -27.04
CA GLN A 4 -19.04 13.36 -27.51
C GLN A 4 -18.66 12.34 -26.44
N TYR A 5 -19.67 11.70 -25.85
CA TYR A 5 -19.48 10.55 -24.96
C TYR A 5 -18.84 9.44 -25.79
N SER A 6 -17.54 9.25 -25.67
CA SER A 6 -16.88 8.08 -26.24
C SER A 6 -17.14 6.89 -25.34
N GLU A 7 -17.61 5.77 -25.88
CA GLU A 7 -17.67 4.51 -25.17
C GLU A 7 -16.29 4.20 -24.57
N LEU A 8 -16.24 3.98 -23.27
CA LEU A 8 -15.02 3.54 -22.61
C LEU A 8 -14.66 2.14 -23.14
N GLN A 9 -13.53 2.03 -23.79
CA GLN A 9 -13.01 0.74 -24.26
C GLN A 9 -12.89 -0.20 -23.06
N GLY A 10 -13.53 -1.36 -23.13
CA GLY A 10 -13.57 -2.36 -22.06
C GLY A 10 -14.95 -2.70 -21.51
N ALA A 11 -16.00 -1.96 -21.90
CA ALA A 11 -17.39 -2.24 -21.52
C ALA A 11 -18.08 -3.28 -22.42
N PHE A 12 -17.33 -4.18 -23.06
CA PHE A 12 -17.88 -5.17 -23.98
C PHE A 12 -18.32 -6.47 -23.30
N GLY A 13 -19.49 -6.98 -23.68
CA GLY A 13 -19.98 -8.31 -23.35
C GLY A 13 -20.31 -8.50 -21.87
N ARG A 14 -19.52 -9.29 -21.14
CA ARG A 14 -19.81 -9.68 -19.74
C ARG A 14 -19.82 -8.52 -18.74
N GLN A 15 -19.40 -7.29 -19.11
CA GLN A 15 -19.37 -6.11 -18.25
C GLN A 15 -20.56 -5.17 -18.48
N ALA A 16 -21.53 -5.52 -19.35
CA ALA A 16 -22.75 -4.75 -19.58
C ALA A 16 -23.60 -4.56 -18.32
N HIS A 17 -23.44 -5.40 -17.29
CA HIS A 17 -24.16 -5.29 -16.04
C HIS A 17 -23.23 -4.75 -14.95
N TYR A 18 -23.64 -3.63 -14.33
CA TYR A 18 -22.96 -3.10 -13.14
C TYR A 18 -22.94 -4.17 -12.05
N ARG A 19 -21.75 -4.45 -11.51
CA ARG A 19 -21.55 -5.32 -10.36
C ARG A 19 -21.12 -4.47 -9.18
N PRO A 20 -21.93 -4.41 -8.09
CA PRO A 20 -21.51 -3.73 -6.87
C PRO A 20 -20.17 -4.24 -6.36
N GLN A 21 -19.35 -3.31 -5.86
CA GLN A 21 -18.07 -3.64 -5.26
C GLN A 21 -18.25 -4.67 -4.14
N ARG A 22 -17.39 -5.67 -4.12
CA ARG A 22 -17.31 -6.68 -3.06
C ARG A 22 -16.20 -6.35 -2.09
N PHE A 23 -16.52 -6.42 -0.82
CA PHE A 23 -15.58 -6.23 0.28
C PHE A 23 -15.41 -7.55 1.03
N ARG A 24 -14.20 -7.88 1.43
CA ARG A 24 -14.01 -8.93 2.43
C ARG A 24 -14.62 -8.46 3.75
N ALA A 25 -15.27 -9.36 4.47
CA ALA A 25 -15.93 -9.00 5.73
C ALA A 25 -14.95 -8.34 6.73
N ARG A 26 -13.69 -8.80 6.76
CA ARG A 26 -12.61 -8.26 7.60
C ARG A 26 -12.06 -6.90 7.17
N GLU A 27 -12.31 -6.50 5.93
CA GLU A 27 -11.92 -5.18 5.39
C GLU A 27 -13.04 -4.16 5.60
N LEU A 28 -14.26 -4.63 5.67
CA LEU A 28 -15.44 -3.80 5.86
C LEU A 28 -15.72 -3.48 7.33
N LEU A 29 -15.53 -4.46 8.21
CA LEU A 29 -15.90 -4.43 9.63
C LEU A 29 -14.71 -4.84 10.50
N SER A 30 -14.72 -4.38 11.76
CA SER A 30 -13.69 -4.72 12.74
C SER A 30 -13.66 -6.23 13.03
N PRO A 31 -12.53 -6.77 13.54
CA PRO A 31 -12.46 -8.17 13.95
C PRO A 31 -13.48 -8.55 15.04
N LEU A 32 -13.97 -7.59 15.80
CA LEU A 32 -14.96 -7.79 16.87
C LEU A 32 -16.39 -7.95 16.34
N ALA A 33 -16.66 -7.51 15.10
CA ALA A 33 -17.99 -7.50 14.50
C ALA A 33 -18.58 -8.89 14.31
N ASN A 34 -17.74 -9.92 14.10
CA ASN A 34 -18.14 -11.30 13.78
C ASN A 34 -19.36 -11.33 12.86
N PRO A 35 -19.27 -10.80 11.62
CA PRO A 35 -20.42 -10.73 10.75
C PRO A 35 -20.83 -12.12 10.26
N GLU A 36 -22.13 -12.43 10.37
CA GLU A 36 -22.71 -13.74 10.05
C GLU A 36 -24.02 -13.59 9.30
N LEU A 37 -24.38 -14.62 8.53
CA LEU A 37 -25.76 -14.85 8.10
C LEU A 37 -26.36 -16.00 8.90
N ARG A 38 -27.50 -15.74 9.56
CA ARG A 38 -28.29 -16.79 10.19
C ARG A 38 -29.38 -17.26 9.22
N ILE A 39 -29.29 -18.51 8.79
CA ILE A 39 -30.19 -19.14 7.83
C ILE A 39 -30.82 -20.37 8.50
N ALA A 40 -32.13 -20.47 8.56
CA ALA A 40 -32.84 -21.58 9.20
C ALA A 40 -32.32 -21.88 10.63
N GLY A 41 -31.99 -20.83 11.40
CA GLY A 41 -31.46 -20.92 12.75
C GLY A 41 -29.96 -21.27 12.87
N LYS A 42 -29.28 -21.60 11.78
CA LYS A 42 -27.84 -21.88 11.76
C LYS A 42 -27.03 -20.63 11.43
N HIS A 43 -25.88 -20.46 12.06
CA HIS A 43 -24.96 -19.32 11.89
C HIS A 43 -23.85 -19.64 10.91
N TYR A 44 -23.64 -18.78 9.92
CA TYR A 44 -22.63 -18.94 8.88
C TYR A 44 -21.75 -17.68 8.82
N PRO A 45 -20.43 -17.78 9.12
CA PRO A 45 -19.51 -16.66 9.02
C PRO A 45 -19.49 -16.06 7.63
N LEU A 46 -19.53 -14.72 7.57
CA LEU A 46 -19.46 -13.96 6.33
C LEU A 46 -18.01 -13.88 5.85
N LEU A 47 -17.75 -14.28 4.61
CA LEU A 47 -16.43 -14.18 3.99
C LEU A 47 -16.26 -12.88 3.22
N ASP A 48 -17.24 -12.56 2.38
CA ASP A 48 -17.30 -11.30 1.65
C ASP A 48 -18.75 -10.86 1.43
N VAL A 49 -18.95 -9.56 1.18
CA VAL A 49 -20.25 -8.96 1.01
C VAL A 49 -20.21 -7.80 0.00
N SER A 50 -21.30 -7.62 -0.72
CA SER A 50 -21.62 -6.44 -1.51
C SER A 50 -23.08 -6.05 -1.20
N THR A 51 -23.53 -4.92 -1.71
CA THR A 51 -24.94 -4.49 -1.51
C THR A 51 -25.97 -5.52 -1.98
N ASN A 52 -25.64 -6.34 -2.99
CA ASN A 52 -26.58 -7.30 -3.59
C ASN A 52 -26.22 -8.78 -3.40
N GLY A 53 -25.24 -9.11 -2.55
CA GLY A 53 -24.89 -10.50 -2.32
C GLY A 53 -23.77 -10.70 -1.31
N ALA A 54 -23.63 -11.95 -0.86
CA ALA A 54 -22.64 -12.36 0.11
C ALA A 54 -22.02 -13.72 -0.24
N ALA A 55 -20.83 -13.98 0.32
CA ALA A 55 -20.30 -15.32 0.43
C ALA A 55 -20.12 -15.69 1.89
N ILE A 56 -20.54 -16.89 2.26
CA ILE A 56 -20.44 -17.44 3.61
C ILE A 56 -19.58 -18.70 3.63
N SER A 57 -19.03 -18.99 4.81
CA SER A 57 -18.36 -20.25 5.10
C SER A 57 -19.38 -21.25 5.66
N ALA A 58 -19.45 -22.45 5.09
CA ALA A 58 -20.35 -23.49 5.53
C ALA A 58 -19.61 -24.83 5.68
N PRO A 59 -20.09 -25.79 6.50
CA PRO A 59 -19.61 -27.18 6.49
C PRO A 59 -19.80 -27.85 5.12
N ILE A 60 -19.09 -28.95 4.86
CA ILE A 60 -19.17 -29.67 3.57
C ILE A 60 -20.58 -30.26 3.34
N ASP A 61 -21.22 -30.75 4.39
CA ASP A 61 -22.53 -31.39 4.34
C ASP A 61 -23.66 -30.40 4.68
N VAL A 62 -23.85 -29.38 3.84
CA VAL A 62 -24.97 -28.44 4.03
C VAL A 62 -26.15 -28.86 3.19
N ASP A 63 -26.87 -29.85 3.66
CA ASP A 63 -28.11 -30.37 3.00
C ASP A 63 -29.21 -29.31 2.82
N SER A 64 -29.13 -28.21 3.57
CA SER A 64 -30.12 -27.13 3.56
C SER A 64 -29.86 -26.03 2.52
N LEU A 65 -28.70 -26.01 1.86
CA LEU A 65 -28.35 -25.01 0.88
C LEU A 65 -28.05 -25.66 -0.48
N GLN A 66 -28.98 -25.56 -1.41
CA GLN A 66 -28.84 -26.08 -2.78
C GLN A 66 -28.72 -24.91 -3.78
N VAL A 67 -27.89 -25.07 -4.81
CA VAL A 67 -27.78 -24.08 -5.88
C VAL A 67 -29.15 -23.81 -6.51
N GLY A 68 -29.53 -22.55 -6.64
CA GLY A 68 -30.84 -22.11 -7.09
C GLY A 68 -31.90 -22.03 -6.00
N GLY A 69 -31.66 -22.62 -4.83
CA GLY A 69 -32.58 -22.59 -3.68
C GLY A 69 -32.74 -21.19 -3.09
N SER A 70 -33.99 -20.86 -2.69
CA SER A 70 -34.30 -19.61 -1.99
C SER A 70 -33.85 -19.67 -0.53
N VAL A 71 -33.30 -18.57 -0.02
CA VAL A 71 -32.91 -18.45 1.38
C VAL A 71 -33.45 -17.15 1.99
N GLU A 72 -33.96 -17.29 3.20
CA GLU A 72 -34.21 -16.14 4.08
C GLU A 72 -33.11 -16.13 5.16
N ALA A 73 -32.47 -15.01 5.33
CA ALA A 73 -31.35 -14.88 6.26
C ALA A 73 -31.48 -13.63 7.12
N ASP A 74 -31.01 -13.72 8.35
CA ASP A 74 -30.73 -12.54 9.19
C ASP A 74 -29.25 -12.18 9.02
N PHE A 75 -28.97 -10.96 8.67
CA PHE A 75 -27.62 -10.41 8.70
C PHE A 75 -27.30 -9.93 10.13
N LEU A 76 -26.30 -10.55 10.73
CA LEU A 76 -25.89 -10.27 12.11
C LEU A 76 -24.54 -9.57 12.13
N VAL A 77 -24.42 -8.56 13.01
CA VAL A 77 -23.18 -7.85 13.34
C VAL A 77 -23.12 -7.74 14.86
N HIS A 78 -22.01 -8.11 15.49
CA HIS A 78 -21.87 -8.22 16.94
C HIS A 78 -22.96 -9.11 17.58
N GLY A 79 -23.35 -10.20 16.89
CA GLY A 79 -24.40 -11.11 17.36
C GLY A 79 -25.83 -10.56 17.34
N ARG A 80 -26.05 -9.33 16.88
CA ARG A 80 -27.38 -8.69 16.79
C ARG A 80 -27.88 -8.72 15.35
N SER A 81 -29.16 -9.05 15.16
CA SER A 81 -29.80 -8.99 13.85
C SER A 81 -29.92 -7.53 13.41
N LEU A 82 -29.24 -7.22 12.30
CA LEU A 82 -29.25 -5.91 11.70
C LEU A 82 -30.38 -5.79 10.68
N GLN A 83 -30.53 -6.82 9.87
CA GLN A 83 -31.45 -6.81 8.74
C GLN A 83 -31.84 -8.24 8.34
N LYS A 84 -33.11 -8.44 7.95
CA LYS A 84 -33.56 -9.66 7.27
C LYS A 84 -33.45 -9.46 5.77
N VAL A 85 -32.87 -10.44 5.10
CA VAL A 85 -32.66 -10.41 3.65
C VAL A 85 -33.17 -11.67 3.01
N ARG A 86 -33.58 -11.57 1.72
CA ARG A 86 -33.98 -12.70 0.89
C ARG A 86 -33.01 -12.85 -0.25
N GLY A 87 -32.68 -14.08 -0.59
CA GLY A 87 -31.74 -14.34 -1.67
C GLY A 87 -31.89 -15.73 -2.25
N ARG A 88 -31.00 -16.05 -3.19
CA ARG A 88 -30.84 -17.40 -3.75
C ARG A 88 -29.38 -17.81 -3.66
N VAL A 89 -29.18 -19.10 -3.42
CA VAL A 89 -27.84 -19.69 -3.52
C VAL A 89 -27.40 -19.67 -4.98
N ALA A 90 -26.40 -18.88 -5.29
CA ALA A 90 -25.89 -18.70 -6.65
C ALA A 90 -24.86 -19.77 -7.03
N ARG A 91 -24.05 -20.21 -6.04
CA ARG A 91 -22.99 -21.21 -6.23
C ARG A 91 -22.55 -21.80 -4.89
N ILE A 92 -22.00 -23.01 -4.95
CA ILE A 92 -21.35 -23.70 -3.84
C ILE A 92 -19.99 -24.18 -4.36
N GLU A 93 -18.92 -23.78 -3.69
CA GLU A 93 -17.54 -24.15 -4.03
C GLU A 93 -16.93 -24.91 -2.85
N SER A 94 -16.44 -26.13 -3.10
CA SER A 94 -15.73 -26.90 -2.06
C SER A 94 -14.38 -26.27 -1.76
N THR A 95 -14.00 -26.22 -0.49
CA THR A 95 -12.74 -25.71 0.01
C THR A 95 -12.10 -26.75 0.95
N PRO A 96 -10.79 -26.68 1.23
CA PRO A 96 -10.15 -27.62 2.16
C PRO A 96 -10.71 -27.61 3.58
N ARG A 97 -11.49 -26.60 3.95
CA ARG A 97 -12.05 -26.42 5.32
C ARG A 97 -13.58 -26.38 5.34
N GLY A 98 -14.27 -26.82 4.29
CA GLY A 98 -15.72 -26.76 4.17
C GLY A 98 -16.18 -26.31 2.79
N ALA A 99 -17.25 -25.56 2.72
CA ALA A 99 -17.80 -25.01 1.48
C ALA A 99 -17.88 -23.48 1.55
N ARG A 100 -17.65 -22.83 0.42
CA ARG A 100 -17.94 -21.41 0.20
C ARG A 100 -19.25 -21.31 -0.56
N VAL A 101 -20.26 -20.71 0.05
CA VAL A 101 -21.58 -20.55 -0.54
C VAL A 101 -21.79 -19.10 -0.93
N GLY A 102 -22.02 -18.85 -2.22
CA GLY A 102 -22.37 -17.54 -2.76
C GLY A 102 -23.89 -17.35 -2.79
N ILE A 103 -24.37 -16.27 -2.17
CA ILE A 103 -25.79 -15.90 -2.11
C ILE A 103 -25.98 -14.58 -2.85
N GLY A 104 -26.89 -14.55 -3.83
CA GLY A 104 -27.34 -13.33 -4.48
C GLY A 104 -28.67 -12.88 -3.86
N LEU A 105 -28.80 -11.60 -3.50
CA LEU A 105 -30.03 -11.06 -2.93
C LEU A 105 -31.09 -10.83 -4.01
N VAL A 106 -32.36 -11.03 -3.64
CA VAL A 106 -33.52 -10.85 -4.50
C VAL A 106 -34.52 -9.94 -3.79
N GLY A 107 -34.82 -8.79 -4.37
CA GLY A 107 -35.75 -7.81 -3.78
C GLY A 107 -35.31 -7.24 -2.43
N SER A 108 -34.04 -7.40 -2.08
CA SER A 108 -33.44 -6.87 -0.87
C SER A 108 -31.96 -6.50 -1.10
N TYR A 109 -31.35 -5.78 -0.19
CA TYR A 109 -29.94 -5.38 -0.26
C TYR A 109 -29.33 -5.37 1.14
N PHE A 110 -28.01 -5.46 1.25
CA PHE A 110 -27.31 -5.24 2.51
C PHE A 110 -27.05 -3.74 2.71
N ASP A 111 -27.51 -3.18 3.83
CA ASP A 111 -27.12 -1.84 4.28
C ASP A 111 -25.74 -1.87 4.94
N LEU A 112 -24.72 -1.77 4.09
CA LEU A 112 -23.32 -1.82 4.53
C LEU A 112 -22.92 -0.59 5.35
N ASP A 113 -23.54 0.55 5.09
CA ASP A 113 -23.26 1.79 5.83
C ASP A 113 -23.84 1.72 7.24
N GLN A 114 -25.03 1.13 7.41
CA GLN A 114 -25.58 0.85 8.72
C GLN A 114 -24.70 -0.17 9.48
N ALA A 115 -24.23 -1.23 8.81
CA ALA A 115 -23.33 -2.20 9.41
C ALA A 115 -22.04 -1.54 9.92
N ARG A 116 -21.42 -0.66 9.11
CA ARG A 116 -20.23 0.10 9.50
C ARG A 116 -20.47 1.04 10.68
N ARG A 117 -21.61 1.76 10.69
CA ARG A 117 -21.95 2.68 11.81
C ARG A 117 -22.11 1.92 13.13
N ILE A 118 -22.77 0.77 13.09
CA ILE A 118 -22.97 -0.06 14.30
C ILE A 118 -21.62 -0.62 14.77
N ASP A 119 -20.81 -1.11 13.86
CA ASP A 119 -19.49 -1.66 14.19
C ASP A 119 -18.55 -0.59 14.75
N SER A 120 -18.49 0.58 14.13
CA SER A 120 -17.67 1.71 14.63
C SER A 120 -18.10 2.14 16.03
N ARG A 121 -19.39 2.15 16.30
CA ARG A 121 -19.92 2.49 17.64
C ARG A 121 -19.56 1.43 18.68
N ALA A 122 -19.71 0.15 18.33
CA ALA A 122 -19.36 -0.96 19.21
C ALA A 122 -17.83 -1.03 19.46
N ALA A 123 -17.03 -0.77 18.43
CA ALA A 123 -15.58 -0.69 18.55
C ALA A 123 -15.15 0.46 19.47
N LEU A 124 -15.78 1.63 19.34
CA LEU A 124 -15.55 2.77 20.25
C LEU A 124 -15.94 2.42 21.70
N GLU A 125 -17.12 1.83 21.92
CA GLU A 125 -17.57 1.41 23.23
C GLU A 125 -16.62 0.39 23.86
N HIS A 126 -16.14 -0.57 23.07
CA HIS A 126 -15.14 -1.52 23.51
C HIS A 126 -13.80 -0.83 23.89
N GLN A 127 -13.32 0.10 23.06
CA GLN A 127 -12.10 0.87 23.35
C GLN A 127 -12.25 1.69 24.65
N LEU A 128 -13.39 2.37 24.83
CA LEU A 128 -13.65 3.15 26.04
C LEU A 128 -13.77 2.28 27.30
N SER A 129 -14.35 1.07 27.16
CA SER A 129 -14.52 0.13 28.27
C SER A 129 -13.21 -0.60 28.61
N SER A 130 -12.36 -0.86 27.61
CA SER A 130 -11.09 -1.54 27.80
C SER A 130 -10.06 -0.68 28.53
N GLY A 131 -10.20 0.64 28.49
CA GLY A 131 -9.38 1.62 29.17
C GLY A 131 -7.86 1.45 29.01
N PRO A 132 -7.06 2.49 29.22
CA PRO A 132 -5.61 2.38 29.11
C PRO A 132 -4.96 1.54 30.25
N HIS A 133 -5.73 1.15 31.25
CA HIS A 133 -5.21 0.55 32.49
C HIS A 133 -4.74 -0.90 32.37
N SER A 134 -5.19 -1.67 31.37
CA SER A 134 -4.83 -3.09 31.22
C SER A 134 -3.58 -3.36 30.38
N THR A 135 -3.13 -2.39 29.58
CA THR A 135 -2.00 -2.58 28.65
C THR A 135 -0.64 -2.24 29.25
N SER A 136 -0.59 -1.37 30.26
CA SER A 136 0.67 -0.87 30.82
C SER A 136 1.46 -1.93 31.59
N SER A 137 0.81 -2.94 32.18
CA SER A 137 1.51 -3.99 32.94
C SER A 137 2.28 -5.00 32.06
N ALA A 138 1.96 -5.09 30.78
CA ALA A 138 2.64 -5.98 29.83
C ALA A 138 3.73 -5.27 29.02
N VAL A 139 3.87 -3.94 29.16
CA VAL A 139 4.88 -3.15 28.45
C VAL A 139 6.07 -2.91 29.38
N PRO A 140 7.31 -3.21 28.95
CA PRO A 140 8.51 -2.95 29.74
C PRO A 140 8.64 -1.47 30.13
N ARG A 141 9.12 -1.24 31.35
CA ARG A 141 9.25 0.12 31.88
C ARG A 141 10.12 1.01 30.99
N ALA A 142 11.22 0.47 30.49
CA ALA A 142 12.14 1.19 29.59
C ALA A 142 11.42 1.70 28.35
N LEU A 143 10.50 0.92 27.77
CA LEU A 143 9.71 1.35 26.59
C LEU A 143 8.65 2.38 26.95
N LEU A 144 7.99 2.26 28.11
CA LEU A 144 7.07 3.28 28.62
C LEU A 144 7.77 4.63 28.78
N ASP A 145 8.95 4.64 29.39
CA ASP A 145 9.75 5.84 29.60
C ASP A 145 10.23 6.45 28.29
N ALA A 146 10.71 5.64 27.33
CA ALA A 146 11.13 6.10 26.01
C ALA A 146 9.96 6.73 25.21
N VAL A 147 8.78 6.11 25.22
CA VAL A 147 7.58 6.65 24.55
C VAL A 147 7.11 7.93 25.23
N SER A 148 7.12 7.99 26.57
CA SER A 148 6.75 9.19 27.31
C SER A 148 7.67 10.37 27.01
N GLU A 149 8.98 10.12 26.93
CA GLU A 149 9.98 11.13 26.54
C GLU A 149 9.75 11.58 25.09
N ALA A 150 9.48 10.67 24.17
CA ALA A 150 9.15 11.00 22.79
C ALA A 150 7.90 11.89 22.68
N VAL A 151 6.84 11.57 23.42
CA VAL A 151 5.63 12.41 23.50
C VAL A 151 5.97 13.80 24.00
N HIS A 152 6.78 13.91 25.06
CA HIS A 152 7.21 15.18 25.61
C HIS A 152 7.97 16.03 24.58
N VAL A 153 8.96 15.45 23.90
CA VAL A 153 9.75 16.12 22.85
C VAL A 153 8.86 16.58 21.70
N VAL A 154 8.00 15.69 21.19
CA VAL A 154 7.05 16.03 20.10
C VAL A 154 6.15 17.19 20.48
N GLN A 155 5.57 17.17 21.67
CA GLN A 155 4.70 18.23 22.16
C GLN A 155 5.44 19.55 22.41
N TYR A 156 6.68 19.49 22.90
CA TYR A 156 7.52 20.67 23.08
C TYR A 156 7.75 21.38 21.74
N TYR A 157 8.23 20.68 20.73
CA TYR A 157 8.46 21.25 19.39
C TYR A 157 7.15 21.75 18.75
N LYS A 158 6.05 21.04 18.93
CA LYS A 158 4.75 21.48 18.42
C LYS A 158 4.35 22.82 19.00
N ARG A 159 4.44 23.00 20.32
CA ARG A 159 4.10 24.26 21.00
C ARG A 159 5.06 25.39 20.63
N ALA A 160 6.38 25.10 20.61
CA ALA A 160 7.38 26.09 20.25
C ALA A 160 7.17 26.63 18.83
N LEU A 161 6.94 25.74 17.86
CA LEU A 161 6.68 26.15 16.48
C LEU A 161 5.35 26.87 16.33
N GLN A 162 4.32 26.40 16.99
CA GLN A 162 2.97 27.02 16.95
C GLN A 162 2.99 28.47 17.43
N ALA A 163 3.86 28.82 18.39
CA ALA A 163 3.99 30.18 18.88
C ALA A 163 4.55 31.16 17.83
N HIS A 164 5.29 30.68 16.84
CA HIS A 164 5.91 31.48 15.78
C HIS A 164 5.25 31.31 14.41
N GLU A 165 4.32 30.36 14.29
CA GLU A 165 3.69 29.95 13.03
C GLU A 165 2.95 31.09 12.34
N GLU A 166 2.21 31.91 13.12
CA GLU A 166 1.40 32.97 12.55
C GLU A 166 2.23 34.08 11.92
N ASP A 167 3.31 34.47 12.57
CA ASP A 167 4.25 35.48 12.05
C ASP A 167 4.97 34.95 10.79
N ALA A 168 5.40 33.70 10.80
CA ALA A 168 6.00 33.06 9.62
C ALA A 168 5.03 33.01 8.45
N ARG A 169 3.74 32.68 8.68
CA ARG A 169 2.71 32.66 7.63
C ARG A 169 2.43 34.03 7.03
N ARG A 170 2.48 35.09 7.84
CA ARG A 170 2.36 36.48 7.35
C ARG A 170 3.52 36.86 6.44
N ALA A 171 4.71 36.32 6.71
CA ALA A 171 5.91 36.53 5.91
C ALA A 171 5.94 35.64 4.63
N GLY A 172 5.10 34.62 4.55
CA GLY A 172 4.94 33.75 3.39
C GLY A 172 5.44 32.32 3.61
N GLU A 173 5.17 31.45 2.63
CA GLU A 173 5.47 30.01 2.71
C GLU A 173 6.97 29.72 2.90
N GLN A 174 7.84 30.53 2.32
CA GLN A 174 9.27 30.41 2.49
C GLN A 174 9.70 30.56 3.98
N ALA A 175 9.13 31.53 4.70
CA ALA A 175 9.40 31.72 6.11
C ALA A 175 8.90 30.53 6.98
N VAL A 176 7.78 29.92 6.61
CA VAL A 176 7.30 28.68 7.26
C VAL A 176 8.28 27.53 7.03
N CYS A 177 8.80 27.38 5.83
CA CYS A 177 9.83 26.39 5.52
C CYS A 177 11.14 26.63 6.27
N GLU A 178 11.57 27.88 6.40
CA GLU A 178 12.78 28.25 7.16
C GLU A 178 12.59 27.94 8.66
N LEU A 179 11.43 28.24 9.23
CA LEU A 179 11.09 27.89 10.60
C LEU A 179 11.10 26.35 10.80
N ALA A 180 10.56 25.60 9.84
CA ALA A 180 10.58 24.14 9.87
C ALA A 180 12.00 23.58 9.76
N ALA A 181 12.85 24.18 8.91
CA ALA A 181 14.24 23.77 8.76
C ALA A 181 15.06 24.00 10.03
N GLN A 182 14.90 25.16 10.68
CA GLN A 182 15.52 25.45 11.98
C GLN A 182 15.12 24.41 13.04
N ALA A 183 13.83 24.08 13.09
CA ALA A 183 13.32 23.07 14.02
C ALA A 183 13.90 21.68 13.70
N TYR A 184 13.96 21.30 12.44
CA TYR A 184 14.52 20.03 11.99
C TYR A 184 15.99 19.86 12.43
N GLU A 185 16.85 20.88 12.23
CA GLU A 185 18.25 20.85 12.62
C GLU A 185 18.46 20.58 14.12
N LYS A 186 17.57 21.09 14.96
CA LYS A 186 17.62 20.85 16.42
C LYS A 186 16.97 19.55 16.83
N LEU A 187 15.90 19.16 16.14
CA LEU A 187 15.12 17.95 16.45
C LEU A 187 15.82 16.66 15.99
N ALA A 188 16.51 16.69 14.83
CA ALA A 188 17.07 15.47 14.24
C ALA A 188 18.04 14.71 15.16
N PRO A 189 19.02 15.35 15.84
CA PRO A 189 19.90 14.64 16.77
C PRO A 189 19.16 14.14 18.01
N ALA A 190 18.21 14.91 18.57
CA ALA A 190 17.40 14.48 19.70
C ALA A 190 16.52 13.27 19.34
N TYR A 191 15.91 13.29 18.16
CA TYR A 191 15.14 12.18 17.64
C TYR A 191 16.00 10.91 17.43
N ALA A 192 17.20 11.06 16.90
CA ALA A 192 18.11 9.93 16.69
C ALA A 192 18.42 9.22 18.01
N ALA A 193 18.74 9.97 19.06
CA ALA A 193 18.99 9.43 20.40
C ALA A 193 17.75 8.76 21.04
N LEU A 194 16.58 9.41 20.89
CA LEU A 194 15.29 8.83 21.36
C LEU A 194 14.97 7.52 20.64
N ARG A 195 15.13 7.49 19.31
CA ARG A 195 14.87 6.30 18.50
C ARG A 195 15.77 5.14 18.91
N GLU A 196 17.06 5.39 19.14
CA GLU A 196 18.02 4.35 19.57
C GLU A 196 17.57 3.73 20.90
N ARG A 197 17.29 4.55 21.91
CA ARG A 197 16.79 4.06 23.20
C ARG A 197 15.46 3.31 23.08
N ALA A 198 14.53 3.81 22.26
CA ALA A 198 13.25 3.15 22.04
C ALA A 198 13.40 1.82 21.28
N SER A 199 14.35 1.74 20.35
CA SER A 199 14.66 0.50 19.63
C SER A 199 15.25 -0.56 20.57
N ASP A 200 16.19 -0.17 21.42
CA ASP A 200 16.78 -1.08 22.42
C ASP A 200 15.71 -1.61 23.37
N ALA A 201 14.87 -0.73 23.90
CA ALA A 201 13.76 -1.12 24.76
C ALA A 201 12.71 -2.02 24.05
N ALA A 202 12.52 -1.84 22.73
CA ALA A 202 11.61 -2.67 21.94
C ALA A 202 12.15 -4.08 21.69
N LEU A 203 13.47 -4.30 21.71
CA LEU A 203 14.06 -5.63 21.57
C LEU A 203 13.58 -6.59 22.66
N GLU A 204 13.32 -6.10 23.88
CA GLU A 204 12.84 -6.90 24.99
C GLU A 204 11.47 -7.55 24.74
N VAL A 205 10.63 -6.95 23.88
CA VAL A 205 9.27 -7.44 23.59
C VAL A 205 9.15 -8.27 22.33
N LEU A 206 10.18 -8.34 21.48
CA LEU A 206 10.09 -9.01 20.17
C LEU A 206 9.80 -10.51 20.28
N ALA A 207 10.27 -11.17 21.33
CA ALA A 207 10.09 -12.61 21.54
C ALA A 207 8.70 -12.98 22.08
N ASP A 208 8.02 -12.05 22.77
CA ASP A 208 6.69 -12.26 23.35
C ASP A 208 5.62 -11.54 22.52
N LYS A 209 4.79 -12.30 21.81
CA LYS A 209 3.71 -11.77 20.97
C LYS A 209 2.70 -10.90 21.72
N ARG A 210 2.45 -11.21 23.02
CA ARG A 210 1.51 -10.46 23.84
C ARG A 210 2.12 -9.12 24.28
N ALA A 211 3.35 -9.15 24.74
CA ALA A 211 4.10 -7.94 25.10
C ALA A 211 4.29 -7.04 23.87
N LEU A 212 4.65 -7.62 22.73
CA LEU A 212 4.79 -6.88 21.46
C LEU A 212 3.47 -6.20 21.04
N ALA A 213 2.33 -6.91 21.13
CA ALA A 213 1.03 -6.34 20.80
C ALA A 213 0.64 -5.20 21.76
N ALA A 214 0.92 -5.35 23.06
CA ALA A 214 0.67 -4.31 24.06
C ALA A 214 1.57 -3.09 23.84
N ALA A 215 2.86 -3.30 23.59
CA ALA A 215 3.84 -2.26 23.28
C ALA A 215 3.47 -1.46 22.02
N LYS A 216 3.08 -2.17 20.96
CA LYS A 216 2.60 -1.56 19.72
C LYS A 216 1.36 -0.72 19.97
N HIS A 217 0.36 -1.27 20.62
CA HIS A 217 -0.88 -0.55 20.95
C HIS A 217 -0.61 0.71 21.79
N TYR A 218 0.26 0.61 22.82
CA TYR A 218 0.63 1.74 23.64
C TYR A 218 1.33 2.85 22.81
N THR A 219 2.32 2.49 22.01
CA THR A 219 3.06 3.44 21.16
C THR A 219 2.15 4.10 20.13
N GLU A 220 1.29 3.33 19.48
CA GLU A 220 0.31 3.85 18.51
C GLU A 220 -0.69 4.80 19.18
N THR A 221 -1.16 4.49 20.39
CA THR A 221 -2.11 5.36 21.13
C THR A 221 -1.45 6.68 21.53
N MET A 222 -0.20 6.65 21.98
CA MET A 222 0.49 7.81 22.52
C MET A 222 1.12 8.73 21.47
N LEU A 223 1.77 8.16 20.47
CA LEU A 223 2.58 8.91 19.49
C LEU A 223 1.87 9.15 18.16
N THR A 224 1.16 8.17 17.63
CA THR A 224 0.58 8.27 16.28
C THR A 224 -0.30 9.51 16.10
N PRO A 225 -1.24 9.86 17.00
CA PRO A 225 -2.08 11.06 16.83
C PRO A 225 -1.29 12.37 16.75
N LEU A 226 -0.12 12.41 17.37
CA LEU A 226 0.76 13.60 17.35
C LEU A 226 1.51 13.73 16.03
N LEU A 227 1.78 12.62 15.36
CA LEU A 227 2.62 12.53 14.16
C LEU A 227 1.83 12.53 12.85
N LEU A 228 0.51 12.27 12.89
CA LEU A 228 -0.34 12.21 11.70
C LEU A 228 -0.48 13.55 10.94
N SER A 229 0.01 14.66 11.51
CA SER A 229 0.12 15.92 10.78
C SER A 229 1.20 15.88 9.69
N ALA A 230 2.22 15.02 9.83
CA ALA A 230 3.26 14.80 8.81
C ALA A 230 2.70 13.97 7.65
N PRO A 231 2.67 14.46 6.40
CA PRO A 231 2.01 13.81 5.27
C PRO A 231 2.49 12.38 5.01
N MET A 232 3.81 12.14 5.07
CA MET A 232 4.38 10.81 4.85
C MET A 232 3.89 9.81 5.91
N ILE A 233 3.92 10.20 7.19
CA ILE A 233 3.46 9.34 8.29
C ILE A 233 1.98 9.04 8.16
N ARG A 234 1.16 10.05 7.89
CA ARG A 234 -0.28 9.88 7.69
C ARG A 234 -0.54 8.85 6.59
N ARG A 235 0.10 9.02 5.43
CA ARG A 235 -0.13 8.13 4.30
C ARG A 235 0.32 6.69 4.58
N ALA A 236 1.50 6.52 5.17
CA ALA A 236 2.02 5.20 5.53
C ALA A 236 1.15 4.50 6.61
N TYR A 237 0.54 5.26 7.51
CA TYR A 237 -0.34 4.75 8.56
C TYR A 237 -1.73 4.40 8.02
N GLU A 238 -2.37 5.31 7.27
CA GLU A 238 -3.72 5.15 6.71
C GLU A 238 -3.78 4.14 5.57
N LYS A 239 -2.68 3.92 4.86
CA LYS A 239 -2.53 2.93 3.77
C LYS A 239 -3.66 2.99 2.74
N PRO A 240 -3.90 4.11 2.06
CA PRO A 240 -5.05 4.27 1.17
C PRO A 240 -5.10 3.27 0.01
N LEU A 241 -3.95 2.67 -0.35
CA LEU A 241 -3.86 1.60 -1.35
C LEU A 241 -3.69 0.20 -0.73
N GLY A 242 -3.87 0.07 0.60
CA GLY A 242 -3.80 -1.20 1.32
C GLY A 242 -2.42 -1.61 1.82
N TYR A 243 -1.37 -0.82 1.55
CA TYR A 243 0.00 -1.08 2.00
C TYR A 243 0.74 0.23 2.32
N PRO A 244 1.77 0.21 3.21
CA PRO A 244 2.35 1.43 3.79
C PRO A 244 3.33 2.16 2.87
N GLY A 245 3.91 1.49 1.87
CA GLY A 245 4.96 2.02 0.99
C GLY A 245 4.47 2.27 -0.43
N ASP A 246 3.34 2.94 -0.61
CA ASP A 246 2.79 3.23 -1.92
C ASP A 246 3.61 4.30 -2.68
N TYR A 247 3.27 4.51 -3.96
CA TYR A 247 4.01 5.42 -4.84
C TYR A 247 4.15 6.85 -4.28
N GLN A 248 3.16 7.33 -3.54
CA GLN A 248 3.20 8.69 -2.96
C GLN A 248 4.21 8.75 -1.81
N VAL A 249 4.30 7.71 -0.98
CA VAL A 249 5.34 7.59 0.04
C VAL A 249 6.73 7.55 -0.61
N MET A 250 6.87 6.84 -1.74
CA MET A 250 8.11 6.85 -2.51
C MET A 250 8.46 8.24 -3.05
N LEU A 251 7.48 9.00 -3.56
CA LEU A 251 7.68 10.38 -4.00
C LEU A 251 8.20 11.25 -2.86
N HIS A 252 7.64 11.19 -1.67
CA HIS A 252 8.14 11.94 -0.51
C HIS A 252 9.62 11.67 -0.22
N TYR A 253 10.09 10.42 -0.37
CA TYR A 253 11.52 10.11 -0.20
C TYR A 253 12.40 10.72 -1.29
N TYR A 254 11.95 10.66 -2.56
CA TYR A 254 12.73 11.16 -3.70
C TYR A 254 12.74 12.68 -3.80
N ASP A 255 11.62 13.33 -3.48
CA ASP A 255 11.47 14.78 -3.61
C ASP A 255 12.12 15.53 -2.43
N ASP A 256 12.34 14.84 -1.30
CA ASP A 256 13.04 15.34 -0.11
C ASP A 256 12.61 16.74 0.34
N ALA A 257 11.31 17.05 0.22
CA ALA A 257 10.76 18.37 0.49
C ALA A 257 10.33 18.55 1.96
N PHE A 258 10.11 19.79 2.37
CA PHE A 258 9.43 20.16 3.61
C PHE A 258 7.92 20.22 3.34
N GLU A 259 7.19 19.11 3.51
CA GLU A 259 5.76 19.04 3.23
C GLU A 259 4.91 19.02 4.50
N GLY A 260 3.73 19.65 4.44
CA GLY A 260 2.76 19.72 5.51
C GLY A 260 2.15 21.11 5.67
N ASP A 261 1.03 21.16 6.41
CA ASP A 261 0.24 22.40 6.56
C ASP A 261 0.81 23.37 7.62
N THR A 262 1.76 22.91 8.43
CA THR A 262 2.38 23.71 9.53
C THR A 262 3.89 23.51 9.56
N ALA A 263 4.62 24.44 10.17
CA ALA A 263 6.07 24.29 10.36
C ALA A 263 6.42 23.01 11.14
N PHE A 264 5.57 22.65 12.12
CA PHE A 264 5.70 21.38 12.83
C PHE A 264 5.52 20.18 11.91
N ALA A 265 4.46 20.16 11.10
CA ALA A 265 4.21 19.08 10.15
C ALA A 265 5.34 18.92 9.14
N LYS A 266 5.86 20.05 8.61
CA LYS A 266 6.99 20.09 7.69
C LYS A 266 8.29 19.56 8.33
N ALA A 267 8.61 19.97 9.55
CA ALA A 267 9.81 19.52 10.27
C ALA A 267 9.77 18.01 10.56
N PHE A 268 8.62 17.50 11.03
CA PHE A 268 8.44 16.08 11.29
C PHE A 268 8.35 15.24 10.00
N HIS A 269 7.72 15.77 8.95
CA HIS A 269 7.77 15.12 7.64
C HIS A 269 9.24 14.93 7.19
N LYS A 270 10.03 16.00 7.26
CA LYS A 270 11.46 15.95 6.90
C LYS A 270 12.24 14.96 7.74
N LEU A 271 11.95 14.88 9.04
CA LEU A 271 12.59 13.96 9.96
C LEU A 271 12.38 12.49 9.55
N PHE A 272 11.17 12.14 9.13
CA PHE A 272 10.85 10.77 8.74
C PHE A 272 11.34 10.40 7.35
N ILE A 273 11.31 11.31 6.39
CA ILE A 273 11.87 11.04 5.04
C ILE A 273 13.40 10.97 5.06
N ARG A 274 14.06 11.56 6.04
CA ARG A 274 15.52 11.46 6.27
C ARG A 274 15.91 10.34 7.24
N HIS A 275 14.98 9.46 7.60
CA HIS A 275 15.31 8.28 8.38
C HIS A 275 16.30 7.37 7.63
N PRO A 276 17.27 6.72 8.29
CA PRO A 276 18.26 5.85 7.62
C PRO A 276 17.66 4.78 6.70
N LEU A 277 16.51 4.21 7.04
CA LEU A 277 15.80 3.26 6.16
C LEU A 277 15.33 3.92 4.85
N SER A 278 14.98 5.20 4.90
CA SER A 278 14.56 5.95 3.70
C SER A 278 15.71 6.19 2.74
N ALA A 279 16.92 6.37 3.26
CA ALA A 279 18.13 6.47 2.45
C ALA A 279 18.35 5.23 1.58
N GLY A 280 17.98 4.03 2.10
CA GLY A 280 18.03 2.79 1.34
C GLY A 280 17.14 2.81 0.09
N VAL A 281 15.99 3.52 0.13
CA VAL A 281 15.10 3.67 -1.03
C VAL A 281 15.78 4.47 -2.14
N CYS A 282 16.44 5.57 -1.80
CA CYS A 282 17.18 6.38 -2.78
C CYS A 282 18.40 5.62 -3.31
N THR A 283 19.20 5.01 -2.42
CA THR A 283 20.40 4.25 -2.80
C THR A 283 20.08 3.08 -3.75
N ARG A 284 18.99 2.33 -3.50
CA ARG A 284 18.62 1.23 -4.41
C ARG A 284 18.21 1.72 -5.80
N LYS A 285 17.53 2.88 -5.90
CA LYS A 285 17.24 3.54 -7.17
C LYS A 285 18.52 3.87 -7.91
N ASP A 286 19.48 4.52 -7.22
CA ASP A 286 20.76 4.92 -7.81
C ASP A 286 21.60 3.71 -8.25
N PHE A 287 21.56 2.62 -7.48
CA PHE A 287 22.17 1.35 -7.83
C PHE A 287 21.59 0.76 -9.14
N VAL A 288 20.25 0.75 -9.26
CA VAL A 288 19.55 0.28 -10.47
C VAL A 288 19.95 1.15 -11.67
N VAL A 289 19.93 2.47 -11.52
CA VAL A 289 20.34 3.42 -12.57
C VAL A 289 21.77 3.20 -13.01
N GLY A 290 22.71 3.09 -12.07
CA GLY A 290 24.12 2.83 -12.38
C GLY A 290 24.33 1.51 -13.12
N LYS A 291 23.65 0.43 -12.71
CA LYS A 291 23.73 -0.86 -13.36
C LYS A 291 23.10 -0.85 -14.75
N LEU A 292 21.96 -0.18 -14.92
CA LEU A 292 21.25 0.00 -16.18
C LEU A 292 22.15 0.71 -17.22
N THR A 293 22.73 1.82 -16.79
CA THR A 293 23.66 2.64 -17.61
C THR A 293 24.90 1.81 -18.02
N SER A 294 25.49 1.11 -17.05
CA SER A 294 26.66 0.26 -17.29
C SER A 294 26.38 -0.85 -18.31
N ASP A 295 25.22 -1.54 -18.19
CA ASP A 295 24.87 -2.64 -19.08
C ASP A 295 24.59 -2.15 -20.50
N LEU A 296 23.91 -0.98 -20.65
CA LEU A 296 23.73 -0.36 -21.96
C LEU A 296 25.09 0.01 -22.59
N HIS A 297 25.98 0.66 -21.85
CA HIS A 297 27.32 0.99 -22.32
C HIS A 297 28.09 -0.25 -22.77
N ALA A 298 28.09 -1.32 -21.98
CA ALA A 298 28.74 -2.56 -22.31
C ALA A 298 28.18 -3.21 -23.59
N LEU A 299 26.86 -3.13 -23.81
CA LEU A 299 26.23 -3.60 -25.03
C LEU A 299 26.67 -2.79 -26.27
N ARG A 300 26.63 -1.46 -26.16
CA ARG A 300 27.03 -0.54 -27.25
C ARG A 300 28.52 -0.63 -27.58
N ALA A 301 29.37 -0.81 -26.58
CA ALA A 301 30.82 -1.03 -26.79
C ALA A 301 31.14 -2.30 -27.62
N ARG A 302 30.23 -3.25 -27.64
CA ARG A 302 30.33 -4.47 -28.51
C ARG A 302 29.76 -4.28 -29.91
N GLY A 303 29.30 -3.06 -30.25
CA GLY A 303 28.67 -2.73 -31.52
C GLY A 303 27.21 -3.22 -31.65
N ASP A 304 26.61 -3.72 -30.57
CA ASP A 304 25.20 -4.15 -30.57
C ASP A 304 24.27 -2.95 -30.40
N LEU A 305 23.62 -2.55 -31.48
CA LEU A 305 22.62 -1.46 -31.54
C LEU A 305 21.17 -1.98 -31.46
N SER A 306 20.98 -3.25 -31.16
CA SER A 306 19.64 -3.81 -30.97
C SER A 306 18.89 -3.09 -29.84
N PRO A 307 17.54 -3.07 -29.86
CA PRO A 307 16.76 -2.44 -28.78
C PRO A 307 17.11 -3.00 -27.41
N PHE A 308 17.44 -2.09 -26.48
CA PHE A 308 17.71 -2.41 -25.10
C PHE A 308 16.39 -2.45 -24.34
N GLN A 309 15.93 -3.65 -24.03
CA GLN A 309 14.62 -3.94 -23.43
C GLN A 309 14.74 -3.96 -21.91
N ILE A 310 13.94 -3.14 -21.24
CA ILE A 310 13.95 -2.97 -19.78
C ILE A 310 12.53 -3.21 -19.26
N THR A 311 12.38 -4.06 -18.24
CA THR A 311 11.12 -4.23 -17.52
C THR A 311 11.27 -3.84 -16.06
N SER A 312 10.43 -2.93 -15.58
CA SER A 312 10.24 -2.59 -14.16
C SER A 312 8.93 -3.19 -13.67
N LEU A 313 8.99 -4.07 -12.67
CA LEU A 313 7.82 -4.71 -12.07
C LEU A 313 7.52 -4.11 -10.69
N GLY A 314 6.28 -3.64 -10.48
CA GLY A 314 5.93 -2.80 -9.34
C GLY A 314 6.70 -1.49 -9.44
N CYS A 315 6.56 -0.82 -10.60
CA CYS A 315 7.44 0.30 -10.96
C CYS A 315 7.30 1.52 -10.05
N GLY A 316 6.20 1.61 -9.27
CA GLY A 316 5.95 2.80 -8.46
C GLY A 316 6.01 4.08 -9.31
N PRO A 317 6.62 5.17 -8.82
CA PRO A 317 6.75 6.41 -9.58
C PRO A 317 7.83 6.37 -10.67
N ALA A 318 8.50 5.23 -10.86
CA ALA A 318 9.52 4.95 -11.88
C ALA A 318 10.63 6.02 -11.99
N LYS A 319 11.11 6.53 -10.84
CA LYS A 319 12.18 7.56 -10.79
C LYS A 319 13.52 7.06 -11.36
N GLU A 320 13.65 5.76 -11.59
CA GLU A 320 14.79 5.17 -12.30
C GLU A 320 14.87 5.65 -13.75
N VAL A 321 13.74 5.97 -14.42
CA VAL A 321 13.73 6.45 -15.80
C VAL A 321 14.31 7.88 -15.90
N PRO A 322 13.82 8.88 -15.15
CA PRO A 322 14.49 10.19 -15.09
C PRO A 322 15.94 10.08 -14.66
N GLY A 323 16.28 9.28 -13.64
CA GLY A 323 17.65 9.08 -13.19
C GLY A 323 18.55 8.46 -14.26
N PHE A 324 18.02 7.55 -15.08
CA PHE A 324 18.76 7.00 -16.23
C PHE A 324 19.08 8.08 -17.28
N VAL A 325 18.12 8.94 -17.62
CA VAL A 325 18.31 10.03 -18.58
C VAL A 325 19.29 11.08 -18.02
N GLU A 326 19.21 11.37 -16.74
CA GLU A 326 20.15 12.28 -16.06
C GLU A 326 21.58 11.74 -16.09
N ALA A 327 21.75 10.44 -15.82
CA ALA A 327 23.07 9.78 -15.82
C ALA A 327 23.62 9.56 -17.24
N LEU A 328 22.73 9.42 -18.23
CA LEU A 328 23.08 9.15 -19.63
C LEU A 328 22.10 9.92 -20.55
N PRO A 329 22.36 11.23 -20.80
CA PRO A 329 21.47 12.06 -21.62
C PRO A 329 21.45 11.70 -23.11
N GLU A 330 22.48 10.96 -23.57
CA GLU A 330 22.65 10.54 -24.96
C GLU A 330 22.98 9.07 -25.05
N TRP A 331 22.35 8.37 -26.00
CA TRP A 331 22.66 6.97 -26.30
C TRP A 331 22.39 6.63 -27.76
N GLN A 332 23.04 5.60 -28.25
CA GLN A 332 22.79 5.04 -29.58
C GLN A 332 21.77 3.88 -29.52
N GLY A 333 21.04 3.69 -30.60
CA GLY A 333 20.00 2.65 -30.69
C GLY A 333 18.76 3.02 -29.88
N VAL A 334 17.85 2.07 -29.75
CA VAL A 334 16.56 2.26 -29.05
C VAL A 334 16.64 1.72 -27.62
N VAL A 335 16.12 2.47 -26.66
CA VAL A 335 15.88 2.02 -25.29
C VAL A 335 14.38 1.92 -25.06
N HIS A 336 13.92 0.76 -24.63
CA HIS A 336 12.50 0.49 -24.40
C HIS A 336 12.25 0.19 -22.91
N PHE A 337 11.45 1.04 -22.27
CA PHE A 337 11.01 0.86 -20.90
C PHE A 337 9.60 0.28 -20.86
N ARG A 338 9.44 -0.85 -20.21
CA ARG A 338 8.17 -1.48 -19.87
C ARG A 338 7.94 -1.33 -18.38
N LEU A 339 6.96 -0.51 -18.01
CA LEU A 339 6.59 -0.19 -16.63
C LEU A 339 5.32 -0.95 -16.26
N ILE A 340 5.39 -1.80 -15.24
CA ILE A 340 4.27 -2.66 -14.82
C ILE A 340 3.90 -2.30 -13.38
N ASP A 341 2.66 -1.92 -13.15
CA ASP A 341 2.10 -1.70 -11.81
C ASP A 341 0.61 -2.05 -11.78
N GLN A 342 0.10 -2.42 -10.61
CA GLN A 342 -1.32 -2.73 -10.44
C GLN A 342 -2.20 -1.50 -10.23
N GLU A 343 -1.60 -0.34 -9.91
CA GLU A 343 -2.31 0.89 -9.58
C GLU A 343 -2.29 1.86 -10.77
N PRO A 344 -3.46 2.15 -11.40
CA PRO A 344 -3.53 3.04 -12.56
C PRO A 344 -2.98 4.44 -12.31
N ARG A 345 -3.19 4.99 -11.09
CA ARG A 345 -2.66 6.31 -10.72
C ARG A 345 -1.15 6.33 -10.63
N THR A 346 -0.56 5.25 -10.15
CA THR A 346 0.89 5.06 -10.11
C THR A 346 1.47 5.08 -11.52
N LEU A 347 0.86 4.32 -12.45
CA LEU A 347 1.29 4.28 -13.84
C LEU A 347 1.16 5.64 -14.55
N GLN A 348 0.14 6.44 -14.24
CA GLN A 348 0.01 7.78 -14.78
C GLN A 348 1.19 8.65 -14.34
N VAL A 349 1.54 8.65 -13.05
CA VAL A 349 2.68 9.41 -12.52
C VAL A 349 3.99 8.93 -13.14
N ALA A 350 4.18 7.60 -13.24
CA ALA A 350 5.37 7.00 -13.85
C ALA A 350 5.50 7.36 -15.32
N PHE A 351 4.41 7.27 -16.09
CA PHE A 351 4.38 7.62 -17.52
C PHE A 351 4.73 9.08 -17.72
N ASP A 352 4.10 10.01 -17.00
CA ASP A 352 4.33 11.44 -17.14
C ASP A 352 5.78 11.81 -16.80
N ALA A 353 6.35 11.21 -15.75
CA ALA A 353 7.74 11.43 -15.39
C ALA A 353 8.71 10.87 -16.43
N ALA A 354 8.48 9.64 -16.89
CA ALA A 354 9.30 8.98 -17.90
C ALA A 354 9.23 9.74 -19.25
N GLN A 355 8.03 10.11 -19.69
CA GLN A 355 7.83 10.81 -20.94
C GLN A 355 8.53 12.17 -20.97
N ARG A 356 8.43 12.95 -19.87
CA ARG A 356 9.15 14.24 -19.74
C ARG A 356 10.67 14.05 -19.82
N ALA A 357 11.20 13.08 -19.09
CA ALA A 357 12.63 12.83 -19.07
C ALA A 357 13.15 12.36 -20.44
N LEU A 358 12.48 11.37 -21.03
CA LEU A 358 12.89 10.82 -22.32
C LEU A 358 12.74 11.83 -23.49
N SER A 359 11.74 12.72 -23.43
CA SER A 359 11.60 13.80 -24.42
C SER A 359 12.72 14.85 -24.36
N ALA A 360 13.43 14.96 -23.24
CA ALA A 360 14.56 15.84 -23.08
C ALA A 360 15.91 15.19 -23.48
N SER A 361 15.91 13.88 -23.76
CA SER A 361 17.11 13.13 -24.21
C SER A 361 17.27 13.17 -25.73
N SER A 362 18.47 12.95 -26.21
CA SER A 362 18.75 12.80 -27.66
C SER A 362 18.74 11.35 -28.13
N GLY A 363 18.51 10.36 -27.24
CA GLY A 363 18.44 8.97 -27.58
C GLY A 363 17.02 8.53 -28.00
N ALA A 364 16.91 7.61 -28.95
CA ALA A 364 15.61 7.00 -29.30
C ALA A 364 15.09 6.14 -28.14
N SER A 365 13.83 6.34 -27.77
CA SER A 365 13.22 5.65 -26.65
C SER A 365 11.73 5.36 -26.86
N PHE A 366 11.25 4.37 -26.11
CA PHE A 366 9.85 4.00 -26.07
C PHE A 366 9.44 3.61 -24.63
N VAL A 367 8.26 4.04 -24.19
CA VAL A 367 7.69 3.69 -22.87
C VAL A 367 6.37 2.99 -23.06
N GLU A 368 6.24 1.82 -22.48
CA GLU A 368 5.00 1.05 -22.37
C GLU A 368 4.59 0.93 -20.91
N CYS A 369 3.35 1.27 -20.59
CA CYS A 369 2.79 1.08 -19.25
C CYS A 369 1.73 -0.02 -19.24
N LEU A 370 1.86 -0.99 -18.36
CA LEU A 370 0.95 -2.12 -18.25
C LEU A 370 0.31 -2.14 -16.86
N ASN A 371 -1.01 -2.00 -16.82
CA ASN A 371 -1.76 -2.12 -15.58
C ASN A 371 -2.06 -3.59 -15.27
N LEU A 372 -1.13 -4.26 -14.62
CA LEU A 372 -1.19 -5.67 -14.29
C LEU A 372 -0.73 -5.93 -12.85
N SER A 373 -1.48 -6.76 -12.14
CA SER A 373 -1.06 -7.27 -10.84
C SER A 373 -0.13 -8.49 -11.00
N PHE A 374 0.72 -8.75 -10.00
CA PHE A 374 1.56 -9.97 -9.98
C PHE A 374 0.71 -11.25 -10.04
N GLY A 375 -0.51 -11.23 -9.46
CA GLY A 375 -1.44 -12.36 -9.54
C GLY A 375 -1.94 -12.64 -10.96
N GLN A 376 -2.14 -11.60 -11.77
CA GLN A 376 -2.46 -11.76 -13.20
C GLN A 376 -1.27 -12.29 -13.98
N LEU A 377 -0.07 -11.78 -13.72
CA LEU A 377 1.17 -12.23 -14.38
C LEU A 377 1.48 -13.71 -14.10
N LEU A 378 1.26 -14.18 -12.87
CA LEU A 378 1.43 -15.59 -12.52
C LEU A 378 0.38 -16.51 -13.14
N LYS A 379 -0.88 -16.03 -13.28
CA LYS A 379 -1.94 -16.79 -13.94
C LYS A 379 -1.80 -16.82 -15.47
N GLN A 380 -1.17 -15.81 -16.04
CA GLN A 380 -1.00 -15.65 -17.48
C GLN A 380 0.45 -15.24 -17.82
N PRO A 381 1.42 -16.16 -17.71
CA PRO A 381 2.83 -15.85 -17.97
C PRO A 381 3.11 -15.31 -19.38
N ALA A 382 2.21 -15.57 -20.33
CA ALA A 382 2.26 -14.99 -21.68
C ALA A 382 2.28 -13.46 -21.67
N LEU A 383 1.68 -12.81 -20.67
CA LEU A 383 1.71 -11.35 -20.51
C LEU A 383 3.11 -10.79 -20.23
N LEU A 384 3.92 -11.53 -19.47
CA LEU A 384 5.34 -11.19 -19.28
C LEU A 384 6.12 -11.39 -20.58
N LYS A 385 5.92 -12.54 -21.24
CA LYS A 385 6.63 -12.92 -22.47
C LYS A 385 6.26 -12.07 -23.68
N ALA A 386 5.09 -11.42 -23.67
CA ALA A 386 4.63 -10.55 -24.77
C ALA A 386 5.59 -9.38 -25.06
N GLY A 387 6.41 -8.95 -24.10
CA GLY A 387 7.46 -7.95 -24.29
C GLY A 387 8.72 -8.45 -24.97
N GLY A 388 8.76 -9.74 -25.32
CA GLY A 388 9.98 -10.38 -25.84
C GLY A 388 11.06 -10.55 -24.78
N PRO A 389 12.24 -11.07 -25.17
CA PRO A 389 13.36 -11.24 -24.26
C PRO A 389 13.94 -9.90 -23.78
N GLN A 390 14.17 -9.78 -22.46
CA GLN A 390 14.58 -8.56 -21.80
C GLN A 390 16.10 -8.52 -21.57
N ASN A 391 16.72 -7.36 -21.77
CA ASN A 391 18.12 -7.13 -21.40
C ASN A 391 18.24 -6.87 -19.90
N PHE A 392 17.25 -6.21 -19.32
CA PHE A 392 17.27 -5.80 -17.93
C PHE A 392 15.88 -5.91 -17.30
N ILE A 393 15.78 -6.57 -16.17
CA ILE A 393 14.55 -6.65 -15.37
C ILE A 393 14.85 -6.20 -13.95
N PHE A 394 14.02 -5.32 -13.39
CA PHE A 394 14.15 -4.96 -11.99
C PHE A 394 12.81 -4.84 -11.30
N SER A 395 12.85 -5.06 -9.98
CA SER A 395 11.73 -4.86 -9.07
C SER A 395 12.27 -4.44 -7.71
N THR A 396 11.92 -3.26 -7.25
CA THR A 396 12.43 -2.67 -6.00
C THR A 396 11.30 -2.37 -5.04
N GLY A 397 11.09 -3.25 -4.03
CA GLY A 397 10.08 -3.09 -2.99
C GLY A 397 8.75 -3.82 -3.20
N LEU A 398 8.51 -4.51 -4.33
CA LEU A 398 7.31 -5.34 -4.50
C LEU A 398 7.40 -6.63 -3.67
N PHE A 399 8.56 -7.23 -3.63
CA PHE A 399 8.78 -8.55 -3.03
C PHE A 399 8.64 -8.53 -1.50
N ASP A 400 8.73 -7.34 -0.86
CA ASP A 400 8.44 -7.13 0.57
C ASP A 400 7.01 -7.56 0.96
N TYR A 401 6.07 -7.52 0.02
CA TYR A 401 4.65 -7.80 0.23
C TYR A 401 4.23 -9.19 -0.22
N LEU A 402 5.15 -10.00 -0.76
CA LEU A 402 4.81 -11.30 -1.35
C LEU A 402 5.12 -12.46 -0.40
N PRO A 403 4.20 -13.43 -0.25
CA PRO A 403 4.53 -14.72 0.36
C PRO A 403 5.68 -15.41 -0.39
N LEU A 404 6.57 -16.08 0.33
CA LEU A 404 7.77 -16.71 -0.24
C LEU A 404 7.49 -17.65 -1.44
N PRO A 405 6.44 -18.51 -1.43
CA PRO A 405 6.11 -19.33 -2.62
C PRO A 405 5.77 -18.49 -3.84
N THR A 406 5.01 -17.40 -3.66
CA THR A 406 4.62 -16.46 -4.74
C THR A 406 5.85 -15.72 -5.27
N ALA A 407 6.73 -15.25 -4.37
CA ALA A 407 7.97 -14.59 -4.75
C ALA A 407 8.86 -15.51 -5.61
N ARG A 408 9.03 -16.76 -5.19
CA ARG A 408 9.81 -17.76 -5.97
C ARG A 408 9.25 -17.99 -7.37
N GLN A 409 7.93 -18.16 -7.49
CA GLN A 409 7.29 -18.35 -8.79
C GLN A 409 7.46 -17.13 -9.69
N LEU A 410 7.33 -15.93 -9.13
CA LEU A 410 7.46 -14.69 -9.88
C LEU A 410 8.91 -14.46 -10.34
N ILE A 411 9.90 -14.73 -9.49
CA ILE A 411 11.32 -14.64 -9.85
C ILE A 411 11.65 -15.62 -11.00
N ALA A 412 11.16 -16.86 -10.92
CA ALA A 412 11.38 -17.84 -11.99
C ALA A 412 10.76 -17.37 -13.33
N ALA A 413 9.53 -16.86 -13.29
CA ALA A 413 8.84 -16.34 -14.47
C ALA A 413 9.54 -15.13 -15.10
N LEU A 414 10.11 -14.24 -14.27
CA LEU A 414 10.90 -13.09 -14.73
C LEU A 414 12.24 -13.55 -15.32
N TYR A 415 12.89 -14.52 -14.68
CA TYR A 415 14.16 -15.09 -15.17
C TYR A 415 14.01 -15.69 -16.57
N ASP A 416 12.89 -16.39 -16.81
CA ASP A 416 12.58 -16.97 -18.14
C ASP A 416 12.37 -15.90 -19.24
N CYS A 417 12.20 -14.63 -18.86
CA CYS A 417 12.07 -13.51 -19.78
C CYS A 417 13.41 -12.82 -20.09
N LEU A 418 14.51 -13.18 -19.42
CA LEU A 418 15.82 -12.59 -19.67
C LEU A 418 16.45 -13.11 -20.95
N LYS A 419 17.16 -12.23 -21.65
CA LYS A 419 18.12 -12.63 -22.70
C LYS A 419 19.31 -13.33 -22.04
N PRO A 420 20.01 -14.23 -22.76
CA PRO A 420 21.30 -14.70 -22.32
C PRO A 420 22.25 -13.53 -22.01
N GLY A 421 22.80 -13.50 -20.80
CA GLY A 421 23.63 -12.38 -20.33
C GLY A 421 22.87 -11.14 -19.89
N GLY A 422 21.54 -11.22 -19.81
CA GLY A 422 20.70 -10.15 -19.25
C GLY A 422 20.81 -10.06 -17.72
N THR A 423 20.47 -8.92 -17.18
CA THR A 423 20.55 -8.61 -15.74
C THR A 423 19.17 -8.61 -15.09
N MET A 424 19.05 -9.21 -13.90
CA MET A 424 17.86 -9.08 -13.04
C MET A 424 18.27 -8.56 -11.67
N ILE A 425 17.55 -7.52 -11.20
CA ILE A 425 17.72 -6.93 -9.86
C ILE A 425 16.41 -7.06 -9.10
N ILE A 426 16.46 -7.70 -7.93
CA ILE A 426 15.37 -7.76 -6.97
C ILE A 426 15.85 -7.07 -5.70
N GLY A 427 15.22 -5.94 -5.37
CA GLY A 427 15.54 -5.15 -4.17
C GLY A 427 14.39 -5.21 -3.17
N ASN A 428 14.71 -5.53 -1.92
CA ASN A 428 13.80 -5.51 -0.76
C ASN A 428 14.41 -4.71 0.38
N ALA A 429 13.58 -4.27 1.34
CA ALA A 429 14.01 -3.61 2.57
C ALA A 429 14.08 -4.62 3.73
#